data_51af53d950f77e8c28c6b28289a3a13e
#
_entry.id   51af53d950f77e8c28c6b28289a3a13e
#
_cell.length_a   1.000
_cell.length_b   1.000
_cell.length_c   1.000
_cell.angle_alpha   90.00
_cell.angle_beta   90.00
_cell.angle_gamma   90.00
#
_symmetry.space_group_name_H-M   'P 1'
#
loop_
_entity.id
_entity.type
_entity.pdbx_description
1 polymer ?
#
loop_
_entity_poly.entity_id
_entity_poly.type
_entity_poly.pdbx_seq_one_letter_code
_entity_poly.pdbx_strand_id
1 'polypeptide(L)'
;MNIRSIFLSLFAVLGLFLASCDNNDDDHKNAIEPTEPVMQAFNKKYPNASNPIFTIEGNYYVAEFTNNGVSTEAWLTEQGKWMMDKADTPFNQLPEAVTAAFDNGLYAGWKVDDSYTINRDSMTVVYKIDAEKGNSDMDLYYSPYGNLIKAVNDEGNEDAPIVIPAEVHTLMEFTFATCDLLDIQSNADGYILNMLDGKVYKIAQLNKNYLWQSTSYQIAEQDVPEIIMDSFQSTGYAGDTIESILVKIDANGT
;
A
#
# COMPACT_ATOMS: atom_id res chain seq x y z
N MET A 1 -68.64 17.56 -24.14
CA MET A 1 -67.37 17.26 -24.78
C MET A 1 -66.29 17.52 -23.78
N ASN A 2 -65.70 16.46 -23.22
CA ASN A 2 -64.91 16.50 -22.00
C ASN A 2 -63.43 16.80 -22.25
N ILE A 3 -62.93 17.83 -21.62
CA ILE A 3 -61.50 18.17 -21.57
C ILE A 3 -60.97 17.57 -20.28
N ARG A 4 -60.09 16.59 -20.38
CA ARG A 4 -59.38 15.98 -19.26
C ARG A 4 -58.13 16.79 -18.95
N SER A 5 -58.09 17.41 -17.78
CA SER A 5 -56.95 18.04 -17.19
C SER A 5 -55.95 16.99 -16.68
N ILE A 6 -54.71 17.06 -17.11
CA ILE A 6 -53.62 16.27 -16.60
C ILE A 6 -52.96 17.06 -15.46
N PHE A 7 -53.09 16.57 -14.23
CA PHE A 7 -52.36 17.13 -13.09
C PHE A 7 -50.96 16.58 -13.05
N LEU A 8 -49.98 17.48 -13.19
CA LEU A 8 -48.58 17.22 -12.95
C LEU A 8 -48.32 17.43 -11.46
N SER A 9 -48.16 16.36 -10.70
CA SER A 9 -47.82 16.42 -9.27
C SER A 9 -46.30 16.53 -9.11
N LEU A 10 -45.88 17.75 -8.75
CA LEU A 10 -44.53 18.06 -8.29
C LEU A 10 -44.38 17.55 -6.84
N PHE A 11 -43.67 16.44 -6.65
CA PHE A 11 -43.27 16.00 -5.32
C PHE A 11 -42.05 16.80 -4.87
N ALA A 12 -42.27 17.80 -4.02
CA ALA A 12 -41.23 18.42 -3.23
C ALA A 12 -40.98 17.55 -2.00
N VAL A 13 -39.89 16.79 -1.99
CA VAL A 13 -39.43 16.10 -0.77
C VAL A 13 -38.70 17.13 0.09
N LEU A 14 -39.41 17.67 1.08
CA LEU A 14 -38.84 18.51 2.13
C LEU A 14 -38.23 17.58 3.17
N GLY A 15 -36.92 17.34 3.11
CA GLY A 15 -36.17 16.61 4.13
C GLY A 15 -36.10 17.40 5.43
N LEU A 16 -36.82 16.97 6.46
CA LEU A 16 -36.66 17.45 7.81
C LEU A 16 -35.40 16.83 8.40
N PHE A 17 -34.34 17.63 8.51
CA PHE A 17 -33.20 17.30 9.36
C PHE A 17 -33.63 17.39 10.83
N LEU A 18 -33.82 16.25 11.45
CA LEU A 18 -33.86 16.16 12.90
C LEU A 18 -32.42 16.18 13.40
N ALA A 19 -32.02 17.30 13.99
CA ALA A 19 -30.81 17.39 14.76
C ALA A 19 -30.96 16.47 15.98
N SER A 20 -30.36 15.28 15.92
CA SER A 20 -30.07 14.45 17.07
C SER A 20 -28.67 14.82 17.54
N CYS A 21 -28.60 15.54 18.66
CA CYS A 21 -27.36 15.68 19.41
C CYS A 21 -27.13 14.35 20.13
N ASP A 22 -26.22 13.53 19.62
CA ASP A 22 -25.58 12.50 20.37
C ASP A 22 -24.10 12.80 20.41
N ASN A 23 -23.55 12.97 21.63
CA ASN A 23 -22.16 13.24 21.89
C ASN A 23 -21.36 11.93 21.72
N ASN A 24 -20.94 11.66 20.51
CA ASN A 24 -19.80 10.79 20.24
C ASN A 24 -18.79 11.65 19.46
N ASP A 25 -17.60 11.80 20.03
CA ASP A 25 -16.46 12.43 19.39
C ASP A 25 -15.95 11.53 18.24
N ASP A 26 -16.73 11.43 17.16
CA ASP A 26 -16.23 11.01 15.87
C ASP A 26 -15.81 12.29 15.16
N ASP A 27 -14.51 12.43 14.93
CA ASP A 27 -13.91 13.44 14.06
C ASP A 27 -14.48 13.30 12.65
N HIS A 28 -15.71 13.81 12.42
CA HIS A 28 -16.22 14.04 11.08
C HIS A 28 -15.40 15.17 10.47
N LYS A 29 -14.24 14.83 9.92
CA LYS A 29 -13.50 15.67 8.96
C LYS A 29 -14.55 16.29 8.05
N ASN A 30 -14.45 17.60 7.77
CA ASN A 30 -15.43 18.35 7.01
C ASN A 30 -15.80 17.64 5.70
N ALA A 31 -16.91 16.92 5.70
CA ALA A 31 -17.40 16.23 4.51
C ALA A 31 -17.68 17.26 3.41
N ILE A 32 -17.28 16.92 2.19
CA ILE A 32 -17.43 17.77 1.01
C ILE A 32 -18.21 17.09 -0.10
N GLU A 33 -18.76 17.88 -1.02
CA GLU A 33 -19.29 17.40 -2.28
C GLU A 33 -18.13 17.23 -3.28
N PRO A 34 -17.86 16.02 -3.80
CA PRO A 34 -16.81 15.81 -4.79
C PRO A 34 -17.19 16.41 -6.14
N THR A 35 -16.20 16.73 -6.97
CA THR A 35 -16.42 17.18 -8.33
C THR A 35 -17.08 16.08 -9.18
N GLU A 36 -17.75 16.47 -10.27
CA GLU A 36 -18.40 15.50 -11.16
C GLU A 36 -17.40 14.45 -11.72
N PRO A 37 -16.18 14.80 -12.19
CA PRO A 37 -15.19 13.82 -12.62
C PRO A 37 -14.82 12.81 -11.53
N VAL A 38 -14.65 13.27 -10.28
CA VAL A 38 -14.35 12.40 -9.13
C VAL A 38 -15.49 11.43 -8.87
N MET A 39 -16.73 11.94 -8.81
CA MET A 39 -17.91 11.10 -8.57
C MET A 39 -18.12 10.07 -9.68
N GLN A 40 -17.94 10.45 -10.95
CA GLN A 40 -18.06 9.53 -12.07
C GLN A 40 -17.00 8.42 -12.01
N ALA A 41 -15.75 8.76 -11.71
CA ALA A 41 -14.66 7.80 -11.58
C ALA A 41 -14.87 6.86 -10.39
N PHE A 42 -15.29 7.40 -9.25
CA PHE A 42 -15.60 6.64 -8.06
C PHE A 42 -16.72 5.62 -8.31
N ASN A 43 -17.86 6.06 -8.83
CA ASN A 43 -19.01 5.18 -9.12
C ASN A 43 -18.68 4.11 -10.16
N LYS A 44 -17.80 4.42 -11.14
CA LYS A 44 -17.33 3.45 -12.13
C LYS A 44 -16.47 2.37 -11.51
N LYS A 45 -15.58 2.74 -10.57
CA LYS A 45 -14.65 1.80 -9.93
C LYS A 45 -15.32 0.99 -8.81
N TYR A 46 -16.22 1.61 -8.06
CA TYR A 46 -16.90 1.03 -6.91
C TYR A 46 -18.43 1.03 -7.07
N PRO A 47 -18.97 0.24 -8.01
CA PRO A 47 -20.41 0.27 -8.31
C PRO A 47 -21.29 -0.25 -7.15
N ASN A 48 -20.69 -0.94 -6.17
CA ASN A 48 -21.38 -1.47 -4.99
C ASN A 48 -21.06 -0.68 -3.71
N ALA A 49 -20.43 0.49 -3.84
CA ALA A 49 -20.14 1.35 -2.70
C ALA A 49 -21.44 1.83 -2.04
N SER A 50 -21.44 1.85 -0.72
CA SER A 50 -22.51 2.43 0.09
C SER A 50 -21.95 3.44 1.08
N ASN A 51 -22.77 4.48 1.36
CA ASN A 51 -22.46 5.55 2.31
C ASN A 51 -21.11 6.25 2.09
N PRO A 52 -20.75 6.68 0.85
CA PRO A 52 -19.49 7.36 0.63
C PRO A 52 -19.50 8.74 1.29
N ILE A 53 -18.47 9.02 2.07
CA ILE A 53 -18.16 10.33 2.65
C ILE A 53 -16.85 10.80 2.00
N PHE A 54 -16.86 12.00 1.43
CA PHE A 54 -15.67 12.56 0.77
C PHE A 54 -15.07 13.66 1.63
N THR A 55 -13.74 13.66 1.71
CA THR A 55 -12.90 14.70 2.30
C THR A 55 -11.80 15.11 1.32
N ILE A 56 -11.02 16.13 1.67
CA ILE A 56 -9.80 16.49 0.93
C ILE A 56 -8.60 16.26 1.84
N GLU A 57 -7.64 15.49 1.33
CA GLU A 57 -6.34 15.29 1.94
C GLU A 57 -5.24 15.65 0.96
N GLY A 58 -4.51 16.72 1.28
CA GLY A 58 -3.51 17.27 0.36
C GLY A 58 -4.15 17.67 -0.97
N ASN A 59 -3.79 16.97 -2.04
CA ASN A 59 -4.30 17.20 -3.40
C ASN A 59 -5.30 16.13 -3.87
N TYR A 60 -5.83 15.32 -2.95
CA TYR A 60 -6.69 14.21 -3.27
C TYR A 60 -8.08 14.37 -2.65
N TYR A 61 -9.08 13.87 -3.36
CA TYR A 61 -10.37 13.52 -2.79
C TYR A 61 -10.24 12.14 -2.18
N VAL A 62 -10.54 12.01 -0.90
CA VAL A 62 -10.55 10.74 -0.17
C VAL A 62 -12.00 10.37 0.08
N ALA A 63 -12.39 9.20 -0.39
CA ALA A 63 -13.71 8.63 -0.15
C ALA A 63 -13.59 7.53 0.90
N GLU A 64 -14.30 7.67 2.02
CA GLU A 64 -14.53 6.61 2.99
C GLU A 64 -15.89 5.99 2.73
N PHE A 65 -15.96 4.67 2.56
CA PHE A 65 -17.19 3.98 2.17
C PHE A 65 -17.16 2.49 2.52
N THR A 66 -18.32 1.85 2.46
CA THR A 66 -18.38 0.39 2.53
C THR A 66 -18.46 -0.18 1.11
N ASN A 67 -17.50 -1.04 0.74
CA ASN A 67 -17.48 -1.74 -0.54
C ASN A 67 -17.72 -3.24 -0.35
N ASN A 68 -18.88 -3.74 -0.78
CA ASN A 68 -19.29 -5.14 -0.57
C ASN A 68 -19.21 -5.60 0.90
N GLY A 69 -19.48 -4.69 1.85
CA GLY A 69 -19.45 -4.99 3.28
C GLY A 69 -18.08 -4.79 3.94
N VAL A 70 -17.08 -4.33 3.20
CA VAL A 70 -15.72 -4.03 3.70
C VAL A 70 -15.54 -2.52 3.78
N SER A 71 -15.07 -2.01 4.92
CA SER A 71 -14.66 -0.62 5.08
C SER A 71 -13.47 -0.34 4.15
N THR A 72 -13.56 0.73 3.39
CA THR A 72 -12.59 1.04 2.32
C THR A 72 -12.41 2.54 2.22
N GLU A 73 -11.17 2.96 2.04
CA GLU A 73 -10.80 4.32 1.66
C GLU A 73 -10.27 4.33 0.24
N ALA A 74 -10.59 5.37 -0.55
CA ALA A 74 -10.06 5.52 -1.90
C ALA A 74 -9.64 6.95 -2.18
N TRP A 75 -8.46 7.11 -2.77
CA TRP A 75 -7.87 8.41 -3.14
C TRP A 75 -7.98 8.65 -4.64
N LEU A 76 -8.54 9.80 -5.01
CA LEU A 76 -8.70 10.23 -6.39
C LEU A 76 -8.14 11.63 -6.56
N THR A 77 -7.53 11.91 -7.71
CA THR A 77 -7.18 13.29 -8.08
C THR A 77 -8.44 14.11 -8.38
N GLU A 78 -8.34 15.44 -8.43
CA GLU A 78 -9.43 16.34 -8.82
C GLU A 78 -10.02 16.00 -10.20
N GLN A 79 -9.22 15.42 -11.10
CA GLN A 79 -9.64 14.99 -12.43
C GLN A 79 -10.28 13.61 -12.44
N GLY A 80 -10.43 12.97 -11.27
CA GLY A 80 -11.03 11.63 -11.12
C GLY A 80 -10.06 10.48 -11.42
N LYS A 81 -8.73 10.73 -11.53
CA LYS A 81 -7.79 9.61 -11.62
C LYS A 81 -7.73 8.91 -10.26
N TRP A 82 -8.03 7.60 -10.25
CA TRP A 82 -7.81 6.77 -9.08
C TRP A 82 -6.30 6.57 -8.83
N MET A 83 -5.90 6.69 -7.59
CA MET A 83 -4.50 6.59 -7.19
C MET A 83 -4.24 5.43 -6.24
N MET A 84 -5.16 5.20 -5.29
CA MET A 84 -4.98 4.20 -4.25
C MET A 84 -6.33 3.81 -3.64
N ASP A 85 -6.42 2.59 -3.12
CA ASP A 85 -7.39 2.23 -2.08
C ASP A 85 -6.74 1.43 -0.95
N LYS A 86 -7.33 1.56 0.24
CA LYS A 86 -7.00 0.81 1.45
C LYS A 86 -8.29 0.18 1.95
N ALA A 87 -8.33 -1.13 2.08
CA ALA A 87 -9.50 -1.88 2.51
C ALA A 87 -9.19 -2.68 3.77
N ASP A 88 -10.06 -2.62 4.77
CA ASP A 88 -9.97 -3.45 5.95
C ASP A 88 -9.89 -4.92 5.55
N THR A 89 -8.93 -5.63 6.07
CA THR A 89 -8.71 -7.04 5.76
C THR A 89 -8.38 -7.76 7.05
N PRO A 90 -9.29 -8.59 7.58
CA PRO A 90 -9.00 -9.36 8.79
C PRO A 90 -7.68 -10.11 8.70
N PHE A 91 -6.86 -10.10 9.75
CA PHE A 91 -5.52 -10.71 9.77
C PHE A 91 -5.52 -12.16 9.24
N ASN A 92 -6.52 -12.95 9.61
CA ASN A 92 -6.67 -14.33 9.15
C ASN A 92 -7.10 -14.48 7.67
N GLN A 93 -7.37 -13.38 6.98
CA GLN A 93 -7.66 -13.32 5.53
C GLN A 93 -6.48 -12.79 4.72
N LEU A 94 -5.43 -12.30 5.38
CA LEU A 94 -4.18 -11.98 4.72
C LEU A 94 -3.53 -13.23 4.10
N PRO A 95 -2.68 -13.11 3.07
CA PRO A 95 -1.91 -14.23 2.54
C PRO A 95 -1.15 -14.96 3.66
N GLU A 96 -1.12 -16.30 3.61
CA GLU A 96 -0.41 -17.13 4.60
C GLU A 96 1.07 -16.73 4.74
N ALA A 97 1.73 -16.33 3.65
CA ALA A 97 3.10 -15.84 3.69
C ALA A 97 3.27 -14.57 4.52
N VAL A 98 2.27 -13.68 4.52
CA VAL A 98 2.27 -12.43 5.31
C VAL A 98 2.07 -12.74 6.78
N THR A 99 1.04 -13.52 7.13
CA THR A 99 0.78 -13.90 8.52
C THR A 99 1.94 -14.69 9.12
N ALA A 100 2.51 -15.65 8.36
CA ALA A 100 3.67 -16.41 8.79
C ALA A 100 4.93 -15.52 8.99
N ALA A 101 5.15 -14.53 8.12
CA ALA A 101 6.26 -13.60 8.27
C ALA A 101 6.10 -12.69 9.50
N PHE A 102 4.88 -12.28 9.84
CA PHE A 102 4.59 -11.55 11.07
C PHE A 102 4.79 -12.42 12.30
N ASP A 103 4.17 -13.61 12.34
CA ASP A 103 4.16 -14.51 13.49
C ASP A 103 5.55 -15.06 13.85
N ASN A 104 6.44 -15.20 12.85
CA ASN A 104 7.78 -15.78 13.03
C ASN A 104 8.92 -14.76 12.81
N GLY A 105 8.60 -13.48 12.51
CA GLY A 105 9.56 -12.44 12.20
C GLY A 105 9.94 -11.56 13.39
N LEU A 106 10.46 -10.38 13.09
CA LEU A 106 10.91 -9.39 14.08
C LEU A 106 9.80 -8.91 15.03
N TYR A 107 8.56 -8.99 14.59
CA TYR A 107 7.38 -8.53 15.30
C TYR A 107 6.58 -9.68 15.92
N ALA A 108 7.16 -10.87 16.00
CA ALA A 108 6.54 -12.02 16.64
C ALA A 108 6.11 -11.70 18.09
N GLY A 109 4.85 -12.01 18.39
CA GLY A 109 4.25 -11.74 19.72
C GLY A 109 3.84 -10.29 19.95
N TRP A 110 3.86 -9.42 18.92
CA TRP A 110 3.13 -8.15 18.96
C TRP A 110 1.63 -8.43 18.77
N LYS A 111 0.79 -7.59 19.35
CA LYS A 111 -0.66 -7.66 19.14
C LYS A 111 -0.98 -6.98 17.81
N VAL A 112 -1.73 -7.64 16.95
CA VAL A 112 -2.34 -7.01 15.79
C VAL A 112 -3.55 -6.21 16.25
N ASP A 113 -3.57 -4.94 15.88
CA ASP A 113 -4.72 -4.06 16.10
C ASP A 113 -5.62 -4.09 14.86
N ASP A 114 -5.09 -3.67 13.73
CA ASP A 114 -5.79 -3.71 12.45
C ASP A 114 -4.89 -4.28 11.34
N SER A 115 -5.50 -4.63 10.22
CA SER A 115 -4.78 -5.01 9.02
C SER A 115 -5.53 -4.67 7.74
N TYR A 116 -4.78 -4.39 6.67
CA TYR A 116 -5.31 -3.80 5.44
C TYR A 116 -4.70 -4.40 4.19
N THR A 117 -5.48 -4.38 3.12
CA THR A 117 -4.99 -4.55 1.75
C THR A 117 -4.90 -3.17 1.11
N ILE A 118 -3.73 -2.83 0.57
CA ILE A 118 -3.46 -1.55 -0.08
C ILE A 118 -3.15 -1.78 -1.56
N ASN A 119 -3.98 -1.21 -2.43
CA ASN A 119 -3.77 -1.18 -3.87
C ASN A 119 -3.36 0.23 -4.28
N ARG A 120 -2.38 0.37 -5.18
CA ARG A 120 -1.90 1.64 -5.72
C ARG A 120 -1.85 1.60 -7.24
N ASP A 121 -2.04 2.75 -7.88
CA ASP A 121 -1.96 2.84 -9.34
C ASP A 121 -0.59 2.40 -9.85
N SER A 122 -0.58 1.46 -10.79
CA SER A 122 0.64 0.92 -11.43
C SER A 122 1.64 0.25 -10.48
N MET A 123 1.17 -0.22 -9.31
CA MET A 123 1.99 -0.92 -8.33
C MET A 123 1.34 -2.24 -7.91
N THR A 124 2.15 -3.15 -7.39
CA THR A 124 1.66 -4.41 -6.82
C THR A 124 1.04 -4.16 -5.43
N VAL A 125 0.03 -4.94 -5.10
CA VAL A 125 -0.64 -4.92 -3.80
C VAL A 125 0.36 -5.12 -2.66
N VAL A 126 0.17 -4.37 -1.57
CA VAL A 126 0.88 -4.56 -0.30
C VAL A 126 -0.13 -4.75 0.83
N TYR A 127 0.30 -5.39 1.89
CA TYR A 127 -0.51 -5.65 3.07
C TYR A 127 0.09 -4.89 4.25
N LYS A 128 -0.75 -4.12 4.93
CA LYS A 128 -0.36 -3.40 6.14
C LYS A 128 -0.90 -4.15 7.36
N ILE A 129 -0.09 -4.21 8.41
CA ILE A 129 -0.47 -4.70 9.73
C ILE A 129 -0.11 -3.61 10.73
N ASP A 130 -1.11 -3.10 11.43
CA ASP A 130 -0.92 -2.22 12.57
C ASP A 130 -0.74 -3.09 13.80
N ALA A 131 0.41 -2.97 14.45
CA ALA A 131 0.81 -3.84 15.53
C ALA A 131 1.32 -3.06 16.72
N GLU A 132 0.87 -3.45 17.92
CA GLU A 132 1.22 -2.80 19.18
C GLU A 132 1.98 -3.74 20.13
N LYS A 133 2.91 -3.15 20.91
CA LYS A 133 3.57 -3.83 22.02
C LYS A 133 3.99 -2.83 23.09
N GLY A 134 3.31 -2.86 24.23
CA GLY A 134 3.53 -1.91 25.31
C GLY A 134 3.10 -0.50 24.92
N ASN A 135 4.04 0.42 24.73
CA ASN A 135 3.79 1.80 24.31
C ASN A 135 4.32 2.06 22.89
N SER A 136 4.55 1.02 22.11
CA SER A 136 5.07 1.14 20.75
C SER A 136 4.03 0.62 19.78
N ASP A 137 3.66 1.46 18.81
CA ASP A 137 2.74 1.17 17.73
C ASP A 137 3.49 1.27 16.41
N MET A 138 3.34 0.27 15.55
CA MET A 138 4.09 0.13 14.31
C MET A 138 3.19 -0.23 13.16
N ASP A 139 3.34 0.48 12.05
CA ASP A 139 2.80 0.15 10.74
C ASP A 139 3.80 -0.73 9.98
N LEU A 140 3.41 -1.95 9.71
CA LEU A 140 4.24 -2.97 9.06
C LEU A 140 3.70 -3.27 7.66
N TYR A 141 4.51 -3.03 6.63
CA TYR A 141 4.09 -3.23 5.24
C TYR A 141 4.79 -4.47 4.65
N TYR A 142 3.99 -5.39 4.12
CA TYR A 142 4.46 -6.65 3.58
C TYR A 142 4.13 -6.82 2.10
N SER A 143 5.04 -7.45 1.36
CA SER A 143 4.75 -7.97 0.02
C SER A 143 3.78 -9.15 0.09
N PRO A 144 3.13 -9.55 -1.02
CA PRO A 144 2.29 -10.76 -1.07
C PRO A 144 3.01 -12.06 -0.65
N TYR A 145 4.33 -12.05 -0.65
CA TYR A 145 5.16 -13.20 -0.29
C TYR A 145 5.80 -13.09 1.10
N GLY A 146 5.31 -12.16 1.95
CA GLY A 146 5.74 -12.02 3.33
C GLY A 146 7.06 -11.26 3.53
N ASN A 147 7.60 -10.60 2.50
CA ASN A 147 8.78 -9.77 2.70
C ASN A 147 8.37 -8.46 3.40
N LEU A 148 9.00 -8.14 4.52
CA LEU A 148 8.82 -6.85 5.18
C LEU A 148 9.44 -5.74 4.32
N ILE A 149 8.61 -4.85 3.78
CA ILE A 149 9.02 -3.75 2.90
C ILE A 149 9.48 -2.56 3.72
N LYS A 150 8.70 -2.19 4.73
CA LYS A 150 9.01 -1.12 5.68
C LYS A 150 8.29 -1.34 7.00
N ALA A 151 8.83 -0.75 8.05
CA ALA A 151 8.20 -0.62 9.35
C ALA A 151 8.36 0.83 9.80
N VAL A 152 7.29 1.49 10.16
CA VAL A 152 7.28 2.87 10.61
C VAL A 152 6.52 2.97 11.93
N ASN A 153 6.91 3.91 12.80
CA ASN A 153 6.11 4.19 13.99
C ASN A 153 4.77 4.78 13.54
N ASP A 154 3.69 4.29 14.11
CA ASP A 154 2.38 4.92 13.94
C ASP A 154 2.35 6.23 14.75
N GLU A 155 2.73 7.32 14.11
CA GLU A 155 2.63 8.69 14.64
C GLU A 155 1.49 9.45 13.95
N GLY A 156 0.46 8.75 13.48
CA GLY A 156 -0.64 9.32 12.72
C GLY A 156 -0.23 9.65 11.27
N ASN A 157 0.78 8.97 10.74
CA ASN A 157 1.10 9.03 9.32
C ASN A 157 0.03 8.26 8.54
N GLU A 158 -0.92 9.00 8.01
CA GLU A 158 -1.92 8.42 7.12
C GLU A 158 -1.25 7.87 5.86
N ASP A 159 -1.72 6.71 5.40
CA ASP A 159 -1.31 6.17 4.12
C ASP A 159 -1.68 7.16 3.01
N ALA A 160 -0.74 7.43 2.13
CA ALA A 160 -0.94 8.33 1.00
C ALA A 160 -0.55 7.66 -0.32
N PRO A 161 -1.14 8.09 -1.45
CA PRO A 161 -0.74 7.61 -2.77
C PRO A 161 0.72 7.89 -3.07
N ILE A 162 1.40 6.90 -3.66
CA ILE A 162 2.75 7.07 -4.20
C ILE A 162 2.64 7.56 -5.64
N VAL A 163 3.22 8.72 -5.94
CA VAL A 163 3.37 9.21 -7.30
C VAL A 163 4.70 8.69 -7.84
N ILE A 164 4.64 7.80 -8.84
CA ILE A 164 5.85 7.22 -9.45
C ILE A 164 6.51 8.29 -10.33
N PRO A 165 7.77 8.69 -10.06
CA PRO A 165 8.50 9.63 -10.93
C PRO A 165 8.71 9.06 -12.34
N ALA A 166 8.78 9.93 -13.35
CA ALA A 166 8.99 9.52 -14.75
C ALA A 166 10.30 8.74 -14.94
N GLU A 167 11.33 9.08 -14.20
CA GLU A 167 12.63 8.41 -14.21
C GLU A 167 12.50 6.97 -13.67
N VAL A 168 11.68 6.77 -12.63
CA VAL A 168 11.41 5.43 -12.08
C VAL A 168 10.57 4.61 -13.07
N HIS A 169 9.58 5.21 -13.74
CA HIS A 169 8.86 4.53 -14.82
C HIS A 169 9.82 4.02 -15.89
N THR A 170 10.77 4.86 -16.32
CA THR A 170 11.79 4.48 -17.30
C THR A 170 12.68 3.34 -16.80
N LEU A 171 13.10 3.37 -15.53
CA LEU A 171 13.89 2.28 -14.94
C LEU A 171 13.11 0.97 -14.88
N MET A 172 11.82 1.03 -14.49
CA MET A 172 10.97 -0.15 -14.44
C MET A 172 10.75 -0.75 -15.84
N GLU A 173 10.59 0.08 -16.87
CA GLU A 173 10.39 -0.37 -18.24
C GLU A 173 11.65 -1.01 -18.86
N PHE A 174 12.84 -0.44 -18.63
CA PHE A 174 14.05 -0.84 -19.37
C PHE A 174 15.07 -1.61 -18.53
N THR A 175 15.19 -1.32 -17.24
CA THR A 175 16.18 -1.96 -16.35
C THR A 175 15.57 -3.06 -15.51
N PHE A 176 14.36 -2.86 -15.04
CA PHE A 176 13.63 -3.78 -14.17
C PHE A 176 12.35 -4.33 -14.81
N ALA A 177 12.40 -4.58 -16.12
CA ALA A 177 11.22 -4.94 -16.93
C ALA A 177 10.47 -6.21 -16.48
N THR A 178 11.13 -7.09 -15.71
CA THR A 178 10.53 -8.30 -15.12
C THR A 178 10.06 -8.09 -13.68
N CYS A 179 10.30 -6.90 -13.13
CA CYS A 179 9.99 -6.59 -11.74
C CYS A 179 8.67 -5.84 -11.61
N ASP A 180 7.93 -6.17 -10.57
CA ASP A 180 6.75 -5.44 -10.13
C ASP A 180 7.13 -4.50 -8.98
N LEU A 181 6.73 -3.22 -9.06
CA LEU A 181 7.02 -2.23 -8.04
C LEU A 181 6.07 -2.38 -6.85
N LEU A 182 6.63 -2.43 -5.63
CA LEU A 182 5.88 -2.52 -4.36
C LEU A 182 5.83 -1.18 -3.63
N ASP A 183 6.96 -0.46 -3.58
CA ASP A 183 7.09 0.76 -2.80
C ASP A 183 8.26 1.61 -3.29
N ILE A 184 8.16 2.92 -3.07
CA ILE A 184 9.25 3.89 -3.30
C ILE A 184 9.46 4.65 -2.01
N GLN A 185 10.66 4.56 -1.45
CA GLN A 185 11.03 5.31 -0.25
C GLN A 185 12.12 6.32 -0.60
N SER A 186 12.09 7.48 0.05
CA SER A 186 13.15 8.47 -0.06
C SER A 186 14.00 8.48 1.22
N ASN A 187 15.30 8.71 1.06
CA ASN A 187 16.22 8.90 2.17
C ASN A 187 17.22 10.03 1.88
N ALA A 188 18.19 10.25 2.77
CA ALA A 188 19.18 11.29 2.61
C ALA A 188 20.04 11.14 1.35
N ASP A 189 20.24 9.92 0.85
CA ASP A 189 21.12 9.59 -0.27
C ASP A 189 20.39 9.50 -1.62
N GLY A 190 19.06 9.34 -1.61
CA GLY A 190 18.25 9.23 -2.82
C GLY A 190 16.96 8.44 -2.59
N TYR A 191 16.76 7.37 -3.38
CA TYR A 191 15.52 6.58 -3.35
C TYR A 191 15.82 5.09 -3.24
N ILE A 192 14.88 4.38 -2.63
CA ILE A 192 14.86 2.93 -2.53
C ILE A 192 13.62 2.43 -3.27
N LEU A 193 13.82 1.55 -4.25
CA LEU A 193 12.72 0.84 -4.91
C LEU A 193 12.63 -0.56 -4.29
N ASN A 194 11.47 -0.88 -3.77
CA ASN A 194 11.13 -2.22 -3.30
C ASN A 194 10.33 -2.93 -4.40
N MET A 195 10.79 -4.07 -4.86
CA MET A 195 10.29 -4.74 -6.06
C MET A 195 10.20 -6.25 -5.87
N LEU A 196 9.39 -6.89 -6.72
CA LEU A 196 9.35 -8.34 -6.90
C LEU A 196 9.78 -8.70 -8.32
N ASP A 197 10.69 -9.65 -8.46
CA ASP A 197 10.97 -10.35 -9.71
C ASP A 197 10.44 -11.78 -9.58
N GLY A 198 9.22 -11.98 -10.06
CA GLY A 198 8.42 -13.15 -9.71
C GLY A 198 8.14 -13.18 -8.20
N LYS A 199 8.80 -14.08 -7.45
CA LYS A 199 8.70 -14.16 -5.98
C LYS A 199 9.92 -13.60 -5.25
N VAL A 200 10.97 -13.24 -5.99
CA VAL A 200 12.21 -12.74 -5.41
C VAL A 200 12.07 -11.27 -5.05
N TYR A 201 12.18 -10.97 -3.78
CA TYR A 201 12.17 -9.59 -3.30
C TYR A 201 13.52 -8.93 -3.58
N LYS A 202 13.49 -7.80 -4.28
CA LYS A 202 14.65 -7.02 -4.68
C LYS A 202 14.54 -5.60 -4.17
N ILE A 203 15.68 -5.06 -3.74
CA ILE A 203 15.81 -3.68 -3.27
C ILE A 203 16.82 -2.98 -4.18
N ALA A 204 16.37 -2.00 -4.96
CA ALA A 204 17.27 -1.16 -5.74
C ALA A 204 17.49 0.19 -5.05
N GLN A 205 18.74 0.64 -5.04
CA GLN A 205 19.13 1.97 -4.56
C GLN A 205 19.39 2.90 -5.73
N LEU A 206 18.79 4.08 -5.69
CA LEU A 206 18.98 5.16 -6.66
C LEU A 206 19.55 6.37 -5.92
N ASN A 207 20.38 7.15 -6.60
CA ASN A 207 20.80 8.45 -6.07
C ASN A 207 19.67 9.50 -6.23
N LYS A 208 19.91 10.74 -5.77
CA LYS A 208 18.95 11.87 -5.84
C LYS A 208 18.51 12.24 -7.27
N ASN A 209 19.24 11.81 -8.29
CA ASN A 209 18.92 12.03 -9.69
C ASN A 209 18.28 10.79 -10.34
N TYR A 210 17.76 9.85 -9.52
CA TYR A 210 17.16 8.57 -9.94
C TYR A 210 18.12 7.66 -10.73
N LEU A 211 19.44 7.88 -10.65
CA LEU A 211 20.42 6.99 -11.27
C LEU A 211 20.61 5.75 -10.38
N TRP A 212 20.49 4.58 -11.00
CA TRP A 212 20.70 3.29 -10.35
C TRP A 212 22.12 3.18 -9.78
N GLN A 213 22.22 2.72 -8.53
CA GLN A 213 23.47 2.54 -7.81
C GLN A 213 23.75 1.06 -7.54
N SER A 214 22.74 0.34 -7.04
CA SER A 214 22.85 -1.08 -6.75
C SER A 214 21.48 -1.73 -6.66
N THR A 215 21.46 -3.06 -6.80
CA THR A 215 20.31 -3.91 -6.48
C THR A 215 20.76 -5.04 -5.57
N SER A 216 20.02 -5.31 -4.51
CA SER A 216 20.26 -6.42 -3.60
C SER A 216 19.03 -7.32 -3.45
N TYR A 217 19.27 -8.63 -3.23
CA TYR A 217 18.24 -9.63 -2.99
C TYR A 217 18.84 -10.83 -2.27
N GLN A 218 17.99 -11.57 -1.56
CA GLN A 218 18.41 -12.81 -0.89
C GLN A 218 18.33 -14.00 -1.84
N ILE A 219 19.26 -14.94 -1.65
CA ILE A 219 19.25 -16.24 -2.31
C ILE A 219 19.34 -17.36 -1.28
N ALA A 220 18.87 -18.54 -1.66
CA ALA A 220 19.06 -19.73 -0.84
C ALA A 220 20.52 -20.25 -0.96
N GLU A 221 21.00 -20.94 0.09
CA GLU A 221 22.36 -21.48 0.13
C GLU A 221 22.67 -22.37 -1.07
N GLN A 222 21.71 -23.17 -1.51
CA GLN A 222 21.83 -24.04 -2.68
C GLN A 222 22.02 -23.30 -4.02
N ASP A 223 21.68 -22.02 -4.07
CA ASP A 223 21.79 -21.18 -5.27
C ASP A 223 23.11 -20.37 -5.29
N VAL A 224 23.95 -20.53 -4.25
CA VAL A 224 25.26 -19.89 -4.18
C VAL A 224 26.23 -20.64 -5.10
N PRO A 225 27.00 -19.94 -5.98
CA PRO A 225 28.05 -20.57 -6.78
C PRO A 225 29.01 -21.38 -5.91
N GLU A 226 29.35 -22.60 -6.35
CA GLU A 226 30.22 -23.55 -5.60
C GLU A 226 31.54 -22.90 -5.20
N ILE A 227 32.16 -22.11 -6.08
CA ILE A 227 33.42 -21.40 -5.80
C ILE A 227 33.31 -20.44 -4.62
N ILE A 228 32.14 -19.83 -4.41
CA ILE A 228 31.88 -18.94 -3.27
C ILE A 228 31.74 -19.77 -1.99
N MET A 229 30.97 -20.88 -2.05
CA MET A 229 30.81 -21.78 -0.92
C MET A 229 32.14 -22.42 -0.52
N ASP A 230 32.95 -22.89 -1.46
CA ASP A 230 34.29 -23.42 -1.21
C ASP A 230 35.20 -22.38 -0.54
N SER A 231 35.12 -21.13 -0.98
CA SER A 231 35.85 -20.03 -0.36
C SER A 231 35.39 -19.83 1.09
N PHE A 232 34.08 -19.80 1.36
CA PHE A 232 33.55 -19.68 2.70
C PHE A 232 33.98 -20.84 3.60
N GLN A 233 33.89 -22.09 3.09
CA GLN A 233 34.32 -23.28 3.83
C GLN A 233 35.82 -23.30 4.17
N SER A 234 36.63 -22.54 3.47
CA SER A 234 38.06 -22.38 3.77
C SER A 234 38.36 -21.32 4.84
N THR A 235 37.35 -20.61 5.31
CA THR A 235 37.48 -19.57 6.35
C THR A 235 37.37 -20.16 7.75
N GLY A 236 37.69 -19.34 8.78
CA GLY A 236 37.44 -19.68 10.18
C GLY A 236 35.97 -19.77 10.58
N TYR A 237 35.06 -19.41 9.67
CA TYR A 237 33.61 -19.38 9.85
C TYR A 237 32.88 -20.59 9.24
N ALA A 238 33.60 -21.55 8.68
CA ALA A 238 33.05 -22.71 8.00
C ALA A 238 32.07 -23.58 8.83
N GLY A 239 32.16 -23.47 10.16
CA GLY A 239 31.25 -24.18 11.09
C GLY A 239 30.09 -23.35 11.61
N ASP A 240 30.00 -22.09 11.23
CA ASP A 240 28.94 -21.20 11.69
C ASP A 240 27.66 -21.40 10.88
N THR A 241 26.51 -21.11 11.49
CA THR A 241 25.21 -21.14 10.83
C THR A 241 25.08 -19.93 9.91
N ILE A 242 24.76 -20.18 8.63
CA ILE A 242 24.42 -19.13 7.66
C ILE A 242 22.96 -18.71 7.88
N GLU A 243 22.73 -17.52 8.41
CA GLU A 243 21.38 -17.01 8.64
C GLU A 243 20.75 -16.46 7.36
N SER A 244 21.54 -15.79 6.51
CA SER A 244 21.06 -15.25 5.22
C SER A 244 22.21 -15.03 4.25
N ILE A 245 21.91 -15.07 2.96
CA ILE A 245 22.86 -14.79 1.88
C ILE A 245 22.28 -13.68 1.02
N LEU A 246 23.01 -12.57 0.94
CA LEU A 246 22.61 -11.40 0.17
C LEU A 246 23.50 -11.26 -1.06
N VAL A 247 22.88 -11.23 -2.23
CA VAL A 247 23.53 -10.79 -3.48
C VAL A 247 23.38 -9.29 -3.60
N LYS A 248 24.48 -8.61 -3.92
CA LYS A 248 24.46 -7.20 -4.29
C LYS A 248 25.14 -7.00 -5.64
N ILE A 249 24.42 -6.37 -6.55
CA ILE A 249 24.93 -5.98 -7.88
C ILE A 249 25.00 -4.45 -7.88
N ASP A 250 26.14 -3.90 -8.19
CA ASP A 250 26.34 -2.45 -8.33
C ASP A 250 26.72 -2.03 -9.75
N ALA A 251 26.88 -0.73 -9.97
CA ALA A 251 27.24 -0.18 -11.28
C ALA A 251 28.63 -0.64 -11.80
N ASN A 252 29.46 -1.24 -10.95
CA ASN A 252 30.76 -1.80 -11.31
C ASN A 252 30.69 -3.29 -11.63
N GLY A 253 29.51 -3.93 -11.46
CA GLY A 253 29.27 -5.33 -11.79
C GLY A 253 29.81 -6.32 -10.74
N THR A 254 30.00 -5.86 -9.50
CA THR A 254 30.44 -6.71 -8.38
C THR A 254 29.30 -7.05 -7.47
#